data_c7a8116eed0f2f9e7692e82fb79aec7c
#
_entry.id   c7a8116eed0f2f9e7692e82fb79aec7c
#
_cell.length_a   1.000
_cell.length_b   1.000
_cell.length_c   1.000
_cell.angle_alpha   90.00
_cell.angle_beta   90.00
_cell.angle_gamma   90.00
#
_symmetry.space_group_name_H-M   'P 1'
#
loop_
_entity.id
_entity.type
_entity.pdbx_description
1 polymer ?
#
loop_
_entity_poly.entity_id
_entity_poly.type
_entity_poly.pdbx_seq_one_letter_code
_entity_poly.pdbx_strand_id
1 'polypeptide(L)'
;MKFNTKILHGKAGRNTPDGGTLPGISQVSAFSYDSAEHLEKVFGNKAPGFAYTRIGNPTVAAFEQRINEVEGGTGAVACASGMAAITVALLNVLSAGDEIIAGSGLFGGTIDLFKDLEAFGITTHFIPHITVEDIKPVLNQNIKAVFGEIIGNPGLDVVNIKEVSDFLHENGVPFIVDATTATPYLINALAAG
;
A
#
# COMPACT_ATOMS: atom_id res chain seq x y z
N MET A 1 -21.28 8.86 -0.64
CA MET A 1 -20.78 9.82 -1.64
C MET A 1 -20.36 9.01 -2.86
N LYS A 2 -20.64 9.45 -4.11
CA LYS A 2 -20.18 8.75 -5.32
C LYS A 2 -18.66 8.87 -5.45
N PHE A 3 -17.99 7.92 -6.14
CA PHE A 3 -16.53 7.86 -6.29
C PHE A 3 -15.91 9.20 -6.75
N ASN A 4 -16.38 9.76 -7.87
CA ASN A 4 -15.87 11.05 -8.38
C ASN A 4 -16.02 12.20 -7.38
N THR A 5 -17.12 12.24 -6.65
CA THR A 5 -17.33 13.25 -5.60
C THR A 5 -16.38 13.02 -4.41
N LYS A 6 -16.11 11.76 -4.07
CA LYS A 6 -15.18 11.39 -3.02
C LYS A 6 -13.74 11.80 -3.35
N ILE A 7 -13.29 11.55 -4.60
CA ILE A 7 -11.98 11.95 -5.09
C ILE A 7 -11.79 13.46 -5.08
N LEU A 8 -12.80 14.24 -5.46
CA LEU A 8 -12.70 15.70 -5.53
C LEU A 8 -12.94 16.38 -4.18
N HIS A 9 -13.93 15.91 -3.43
CA HIS A 9 -14.48 16.59 -2.26
C HIS A 9 -14.44 15.74 -0.98
N GLY A 10 -13.55 14.75 -0.90
CA GLY A 10 -13.31 13.97 0.31
C GLY A 10 -12.82 14.84 1.48
N LYS A 11 -12.53 14.23 2.61
CA LYS A 11 -12.10 14.95 3.84
C LYS A 11 -10.70 15.57 3.69
N ALA A 12 -9.84 15.02 2.83
CA ALA A 12 -8.49 15.51 2.60
C ALA A 12 -8.51 16.97 2.10
N GLY A 13 -7.78 17.83 2.80
CA GLY A 13 -7.62 19.24 2.43
C GLY A 13 -8.84 20.14 2.67
N ARG A 14 -9.85 19.66 3.38
CA ARG A 14 -10.91 20.54 3.90
C ARG A 14 -10.32 21.44 4.99
N ASN A 15 -10.76 22.68 5.03
CA ASN A 15 -10.31 23.70 5.99
C ASN A 15 -8.86 24.17 5.76
N THR A 16 -8.48 24.44 4.52
CA THR A 16 -7.25 25.19 4.25
C THR A 16 -7.34 26.58 4.89
N PRO A 17 -6.25 27.10 5.45
CA PRO A 17 -6.27 28.42 6.12
C PRO A 17 -6.73 29.58 5.25
N ASP A 18 -6.53 29.46 3.94
CA ASP A 18 -6.91 30.45 2.90
C ASP A 18 -8.31 30.21 2.32
N GLY A 19 -9.07 29.25 2.84
CA GLY A 19 -10.40 28.89 2.32
C GLY A 19 -10.38 28.12 1.01
N GLY A 20 -9.24 27.61 0.57
CA GLY A 20 -9.11 26.80 -0.63
C GLY A 20 -9.95 25.52 -0.55
N THR A 21 -10.51 25.10 -1.68
CA THR A 21 -11.32 23.86 -1.78
C THR A 21 -10.48 22.60 -1.95
N LEU A 22 -9.19 22.77 -2.24
CA LEU A 22 -8.19 21.70 -2.38
C LEU A 22 -6.95 22.04 -1.54
N PRO A 23 -6.18 21.04 -1.07
CA PRO A 23 -4.93 21.29 -0.37
C PRO A 23 -3.93 21.97 -1.30
N GLY A 24 -3.22 22.98 -0.79
CA GLY A 24 -2.10 23.60 -1.50
C GLY A 24 -0.91 22.65 -1.66
N ILE A 25 -0.02 22.96 -2.60
CA ILE A 25 1.24 22.23 -2.77
C ILE A 25 2.30 22.86 -1.87
N SER A 26 2.74 22.12 -0.86
CA SER A 26 3.76 22.53 0.10
C SER A 26 5.15 22.06 -0.35
N GLN A 27 5.93 22.98 -0.96
CA GLN A 27 7.28 22.70 -1.46
C GLN A 27 8.36 23.17 -0.48
N VAL A 28 8.19 22.82 0.81
CA VAL A 28 9.14 23.21 1.86
C VAL A 28 9.78 21.98 2.52
N SER A 29 11.00 22.11 2.99
CA SER A 29 11.70 21.03 3.68
C SER A 29 11.43 21.03 5.17
N ALA A 30 11.32 22.19 5.79
CA ALA A 30 11.17 22.38 7.23
C ALA A 30 10.02 23.33 7.55
N PHE A 31 9.43 23.15 8.73
CA PHE A 31 8.31 23.94 9.22
C PHE A 31 8.71 24.66 10.51
N SER A 32 8.28 25.91 10.66
CA SER A 32 8.58 26.74 11.83
C SER A 32 7.40 26.81 12.78
N TYR A 33 7.71 27.01 14.06
CA TYR A 33 6.74 27.17 15.14
C TYR A 33 7.14 28.35 16.02
N ASP A 34 6.16 28.97 16.67
CA ASP A 34 6.36 30.15 17.52
C ASP A 34 7.16 29.83 18.79
N SER A 35 7.23 28.56 19.21
CA SER A 35 8.01 28.13 20.36
C SER A 35 8.75 26.82 20.13
N ALA A 36 9.90 26.68 20.77
CA ALA A 36 10.69 25.45 20.78
C ALA A 36 9.95 24.28 21.41
N GLU A 37 9.18 24.54 22.49
CA GLU A 37 8.39 23.52 23.17
C GLU A 37 7.28 22.93 22.27
N HIS A 38 6.68 23.76 21.40
CA HIS A 38 5.69 23.27 20.46
C HIS A 38 6.36 22.37 19.41
N LEU A 39 7.47 22.81 18.85
CA LEU A 39 8.23 22.01 17.87
C LEU A 39 8.70 20.67 18.47
N GLU A 40 9.18 20.67 19.72
CA GLU A 40 9.54 19.45 20.45
C GLU A 40 8.37 18.47 20.57
N LYS A 41 7.17 18.98 20.89
CA LYS A 41 5.94 18.17 20.97
C LYS A 41 5.56 17.57 19.62
N VAL A 42 5.73 18.33 18.53
CA VAL A 42 5.47 17.83 17.15
C VAL A 42 6.47 16.75 16.78
N PHE A 43 7.77 16.94 17.01
CA PHE A 43 8.79 15.91 16.79
C PHE A 43 8.56 14.66 17.64
N GLY A 44 8.10 14.83 18.86
CA GLY A 44 7.78 13.74 19.79
C GLY A 44 6.41 13.08 19.56
N ASN A 45 5.70 13.42 18.49
CA ASN A 45 4.33 12.96 18.19
C ASN A 45 3.32 13.22 19.34
N LYS A 46 3.57 14.28 20.14
CA LYS A 46 2.72 14.71 21.25
C LYS A 46 1.78 15.87 20.88
N ALA A 47 1.99 16.47 19.71
CA ALA A 47 1.12 17.47 19.12
C ALA A 47 1.02 17.24 17.60
N PRO A 48 -0.14 17.57 16.98
CA PRO A 48 -0.28 17.52 15.54
C PRO A 48 0.58 18.58 14.87
N GLY A 49 1.13 18.27 13.69
CA GLY A 49 1.93 19.22 12.91
C GLY A 49 2.92 18.52 11.99
N PHE A 50 3.65 19.33 11.22
CA PHE A 50 4.72 18.87 10.34
C PHE A 50 6.02 19.55 10.75
N ALA A 51 7.08 18.79 10.94
CA ALA A 51 8.38 19.33 11.35
C ALA A 51 9.39 19.34 10.19
N TYR A 52 9.44 18.27 9.43
CA TYR A 52 10.36 18.10 8.32
C TYR A 52 9.75 17.18 7.25
N THR A 53 9.84 17.55 5.97
CA THR A 53 9.16 16.88 4.84
C THR A 53 9.50 15.40 4.71
N ARG A 54 10.72 14.96 5.05
CA ARG A 54 11.06 13.53 5.04
C ARG A 54 10.22 12.72 6.06
N ILE A 55 9.77 13.35 7.15
CA ILE A 55 8.93 12.72 8.18
C ILE A 55 7.45 12.85 7.80
N GLY A 56 7.06 14.03 7.33
CA GLY A 56 5.68 14.30 6.90
C GLY A 56 5.56 15.65 6.21
N ASN A 57 4.63 15.71 5.24
CA ASN A 57 4.35 16.91 4.46
C ASN A 57 2.85 17.04 4.22
N PRO A 58 2.24 18.23 4.31
CA PRO A 58 0.79 18.42 4.14
C PRO A 58 0.25 17.90 2.80
N THR A 59 1.01 18.06 1.71
CA THR A 59 0.61 17.59 0.38
C THR A 59 0.59 16.07 0.32
N VAL A 60 1.63 15.42 0.85
CA VAL A 60 1.72 13.94 0.91
C VAL A 60 0.61 13.39 1.80
N ALA A 61 0.42 13.97 2.99
CA ALA A 61 -0.64 13.56 3.90
C ALA A 61 -2.05 13.70 3.30
N ALA A 62 -2.28 14.76 2.51
CA ALA A 62 -3.55 14.94 1.81
C ALA A 62 -3.76 13.88 0.71
N PHE A 63 -2.71 13.46 0.02
CA PHE A 63 -2.76 12.38 -0.95
C PHE A 63 -3.05 11.03 -0.26
N GLU A 64 -2.30 10.69 0.79
CA GLU A 64 -2.50 9.48 1.60
C GLU A 64 -3.94 9.40 2.13
N GLN A 65 -4.44 10.48 2.72
CA GLN A 65 -5.81 10.54 3.19
C GLN A 65 -6.83 10.33 2.07
N ARG A 66 -6.59 10.90 0.89
CA ARG A 66 -7.48 10.78 -0.26
C ARG A 66 -7.54 9.35 -0.78
N ILE A 67 -6.39 8.68 -0.93
CA ILE A 67 -6.32 7.27 -1.33
C ILE A 67 -6.99 6.39 -0.28
N ASN A 68 -6.67 6.59 0.99
CA ASN A 68 -7.32 5.87 2.08
C ASN A 68 -8.85 5.99 2.08
N GLU A 69 -9.38 7.19 1.80
CA GLU A 69 -10.83 7.41 1.69
C GLU A 69 -11.47 6.63 0.55
N VAL A 70 -10.84 6.52 -0.62
CA VAL A 70 -11.41 5.81 -1.77
C VAL A 70 -11.24 4.30 -1.64
N GLU A 71 -10.16 3.83 -1.06
CA GLU A 71 -9.93 2.40 -0.79
C GLU A 71 -10.68 1.89 0.44
N GLY A 72 -11.04 2.78 1.38
CA GLY A 72 -11.75 2.40 2.60
C GLY A 72 -10.87 1.74 3.65
N GLY A 73 -9.55 1.97 3.59
CA GLY A 73 -8.57 1.41 4.51
C GLY A 73 -8.52 2.13 5.87
N THR A 74 -7.67 1.63 6.75
CA THR A 74 -7.38 2.23 8.06
C THR A 74 -6.30 3.30 8.00
N GLY A 75 -5.48 3.29 6.93
CA GLY A 75 -4.40 4.24 6.67
C GLY A 75 -3.80 4.02 5.30
N ALA A 76 -2.98 4.96 4.86
CA ALA A 76 -2.19 4.87 3.64
C ALA A 76 -0.81 5.49 3.86
N VAL A 77 0.20 4.97 3.18
CA VAL A 77 1.57 5.51 3.15
C VAL A 77 1.99 5.72 1.70
N ALA A 78 2.37 6.93 1.37
CA ALA A 78 2.87 7.25 0.03
C ALA A 78 4.36 6.95 -0.08
N CYS A 79 4.74 6.34 -1.19
CA CYS A 79 6.12 6.06 -1.56
C CYS A 79 6.52 6.80 -2.83
N ALA A 80 7.83 6.89 -3.10
CA ALA A 80 8.35 7.59 -4.27
C ALA A 80 8.05 6.88 -5.61
N SER A 81 7.71 5.58 -5.56
CA SER A 81 7.34 4.78 -6.72
C SER A 81 6.52 3.56 -6.30
N GLY A 82 5.85 2.91 -7.26
CA GLY A 82 5.16 1.64 -7.03
C GLY A 82 6.11 0.55 -6.52
N MET A 83 7.30 0.43 -7.11
CA MET A 83 8.31 -0.53 -6.65
C MET A 83 8.75 -0.26 -5.21
N ALA A 84 8.91 1.00 -4.80
CA ALA A 84 9.18 1.35 -3.41
C ALA A 84 8.02 0.95 -2.50
N ALA A 85 6.77 1.13 -2.93
CA ALA A 85 5.59 0.73 -2.18
C ALA A 85 5.53 -0.79 -1.98
N ILE A 86 5.77 -1.57 -3.04
CA ILE A 86 5.83 -3.04 -2.96
C ILE A 86 6.97 -3.48 -2.02
N THR A 87 8.17 -2.93 -2.19
CA THR A 87 9.32 -3.26 -1.34
C THR A 87 9.03 -3.00 0.14
N VAL A 88 8.48 -1.83 0.47
CA VAL A 88 8.14 -1.46 1.85
C VAL A 88 7.04 -2.38 2.41
N ALA A 89 6.00 -2.67 1.62
CA ALA A 89 4.93 -3.56 2.03
C ALA A 89 5.46 -4.97 2.35
N LEU A 90 6.31 -5.53 1.47
CA LEU A 90 6.91 -6.85 1.67
C LEU A 90 7.83 -6.89 2.89
N LEU A 91 8.78 -5.96 3.00
CA LEU A 91 9.74 -5.93 4.11
C LEU A 91 9.11 -5.53 5.46
N ASN A 92 7.87 -5.03 5.47
CA ASN A 92 7.11 -4.81 6.70
C ASN A 92 6.58 -6.13 7.30
N VAL A 93 6.36 -7.16 6.48
CA VAL A 93 5.78 -8.44 6.92
C VAL A 93 6.74 -9.62 6.80
N LEU A 94 7.84 -9.49 6.04
CA LEU A 94 8.81 -10.55 5.78
C LEU A 94 10.16 -10.25 6.46
N SER A 95 10.79 -11.31 6.95
CA SER A 95 12.13 -11.33 7.53
C SER A 95 12.96 -12.44 6.89
N ALA A 96 14.27 -12.44 7.12
CA ALA A 96 15.14 -13.52 6.67
C ALA A 96 14.67 -14.88 7.24
N GLY A 97 14.52 -15.87 6.38
CA GLY A 97 13.97 -17.19 6.67
C GLY A 97 12.48 -17.35 6.39
N ASP A 98 11.77 -16.25 6.11
CA ASP A 98 10.37 -16.31 5.70
C ASP A 98 10.21 -16.65 4.22
N GLU A 99 9.02 -17.16 3.88
CA GLU A 99 8.66 -17.51 2.52
C GLU A 99 7.41 -16.74 2.08
N ILE A 100 7.32 -16.45 0.78
CA ILE A 100 6.17 -15.78 0.16
C ILE A 100 5.73 -16.53 -1.09
N ILE A 101 4.43 -16.58 -1.35
CA ILE A 101 3.89 -17.07 -2.62
C ILE A 101 3.60 -15.86 -3.51
N ALA A 102 4.00 -15.92 -4.78
CA ALA A 102 3.74 -14.88 -5.77
C ALA A 102 3.25 -15.48 -7.10
N GLY A 103 2.36 -14.78 -7.78
CA GLY A 103 1.94 -15.17 -9.14
C GLY A 103 3.09 -14.99 -10.14
N SER A 104 3.18 -15.86 -11.15
CA SER A 104 4.18 -15.71 -12.20
C SER A 104 3.79 -14.66 -13.29
N GLY A 105 2.53 -14.27 -13.34
CA GLY A 105 2.01 -13.25 -14.27
C GLY A 105 2.11 -11.81 -13.74
N LEU A 106 3.24 -11.47 -13.08
CA LEU A 106 3.48 -10.15 -12.52
C LEU A 106 4.27 -9.25 -13.47
N PHE A 107 4.22 -7.94 -13.20
CA PHE A 107 5.11 -6.96 -13.81
C PHE A 107 6.59 -7.38 -13.64
N GLY A 108 7.39 -7.24 -14.72
CA GLY A 108 8.78 -7.71 -14.74
C GLY A 108 9.64 -7.16 -13.59
N GLY A 109 9.50 -5.87 -13.26
CA GLY A 109 10.21 -5.27 -12.12
C GLY A 109 9.83 -5.88 -10.77
N THR A 110 8.59 -6.33 -10.61
CA THR A 110 8.15 -7.03 -9.38
C THR A 110 8.76 -8.43 -9.31
N ILE A 111 8.84 -9.15 -10.43
CA ILE A 111 9.52 -10.45 -10.50
C ILE A 111 11.01 -10.31 -10.13
N ASP A 112 11.68 -9.27 -10.66
CA ASP A 112 13.09 -9.02 -10.34
C ASP A 112 13.28 -8.65 -8.87
N LEU A 113 12.39 -7.84 -8.29
CA LEU A 113 12.40 -7.54 -6.85
C LEU A 113 12.30 -8.84 -6.01
N PHE A 114 11.41 -9.76 -6.36
CA PHE A 114 11.27 -11.03 -5.64
C PHE A 114 12.55 -11.89 -5.72
N LYS A 115 13.26 -11.89 -6.86
CA LYS A 115 14.56 -12.55 -6.98
C LYS A 115 15.63 -11.87 -6.12
N ASP A 116 15.63 -10.52 -6.09
CA ASP A 116 16.57 -9.76 -5.26
C ASP A 116 16.35 -10.01 -3.77
N LEU A 117 15.11 -10.29 -3.33
CA LEU A 117 14.79 -10.64 -1.94
C LEU A 117 15.43 -11.96 -1.48
N GLU A 118 15.81 -12.86 -2.39
CA GLU A 118 16.55 -14.07 -2.05
C GLU A 118 17.91 -13.74 -1.40
N ALA A 119 18.56 -12.66 -1.83
CA ALA A 119 19.81 -12.19 -1.22
C ALA A 119 19.61 -11.71 0.23
N PHE A 120 18.39 -11.40 0.63
CA PHE A 120 18.02 -11.05 2.01
C PHE A 120 17.45 -12.24 2.80
N GLY A 121 17.54 -13.46 2.24
CA GLY A 121 17.09 -14.69 2.90
C GLY A 121 15.58 -14.90 2.86
N ILE A 122 14.86 -14.25 1.97
CA ILE A 122 13.42 -14.43 1.75
C ILE A 122 13.23 -15.30 0.53
N THR A 123 12.51 -16.43 0.65
CA THR A 123 12.26 -17.35 -0.44
C THR A 123 10.92 -17.04 -1.11
N THR A 124 10.91 -16.94 -2.44
CA THR A 124 9.69 -16.74 -3.22
C THR A 124 9.28 -18.01 -3.97
N HIS A 125 8.06 -18.46 -3.75
CA HIS A 125 7.42 -19.54 -4.50
C HIS A 125 6.54 -18.97 -5.59
N PHE A 126 7.01 -19.03 -6.83
CA PHE A 126 6.20 -18.61 -7.97
C PHE A 126 5.22 -19.70 -8.37
N ILE A 127 3.94 -19.33 -8.45
CA ILE A 127 2.86 -20.21 -8.91
C ILE A 127 2.25 -19.67 -10.21
N PRO A 128 1.67 -20.52 -11.07
CA PRO A 128 1.12 -20.09 -12.35
C PRO A 128 0.06 -19.00 -12.24
N HIS A 129 -0.93 -19.21 -11.38
CA HIS A 129 -2.03 -18.27 -11.15
C HIS A 129 -2.29 -18.09 -9.66
N ILE A 130 -2.78 -16.90 -9.26
CA ILE A 130 -3.22 -16.64 -7.89
C ILE A 130 -4.64 -17.20 -7.71
N THR A 131 -4.71 -18.51 -7.51
CA THR A 131 -5.94 -19.27 -7.23
C THR A 131 -5.77 -20.13 -5.98
N VAL A 132 -6.87 -20.49 -5.33
CA VAL A 132 -6.82 -21.39 -4.17
C VAL A 132 -6.21 -22.75 -4.55
N GLU A 133 -6.49 -23.22 -5.78
CA GLU A 133 -5.95 -24.49 -6.31
C GLU A 133 -4.43 -24.49 -6.39
N ASP A 134 -3.84 -23.40 -6.90
CA ASP A 134 -2.38 -23.28 -7.05
C ASP A 134 -1.67 -22.91 -5.73
N ILE A 135 -2.33 -22.15 -4.84
CA ILE A 135 -1.79 -21.75 -3.54
C ILE A 135 -1.72 -22.94 -2.58
N LYS A 136 -2.79 -23.72 -2.48
CA LYS A 136 -2.94 -24.78 -1.47
C LYS A 136 -1.81 -25.81 -1.42
N PRO A 137 -1.25 -26.30 -2.54
CA PRO A 137 -0.15 -27.28 -2.51
C PRO A 137 1.18 -26.69 -2.02
N VAL A 138 1.38 -25.36 -2.11
CA VAL A 138 2.61 -24.65 -1.74
C VAL A 138 2.54 -24.09 -0.33
N LEU A 139 1.32 -23.89 0.19
CA LEU A 139 1.10 -23.28 1.50
C LEU A 139 1.72 -24.12 2.62
N ASN A 140 2.59 -23.49 3.42
CA ASN A 140 3.26 -24.10 4.57
C ASN A 140 3.41 -23.08 5.71
N GLN A 141 3.93 -23.50 6.87
CA GLN A 141 4.07 -22.65 8.06
C GLN A 141 5.04 -21.45 7.91
N ASN A 142 5.95 -21.49 6.93
CA ASN A 142 6.93 -20.42 6.67
C ASN A 142 6.35 -19.34 5.74
N ILE A 143 5.26 -19.63 5.03
CA ILE A 143 4.57 -18.64 4.19
C ILE A 143 3.98 -17.55 5.08
N LYS A 144 4.46 -16.30 4.91
CA LYS A 144 4.01 -15.14 5.67
C LYS A 144 3.09 -14.21 4.89
N ALA A 145 3.07 -14.32 3.56
CA ALA A 145 2.19 -13.56 2.70
C ALA A 145 1.98 -14.26 1.36
N VAL A 146 0.92 -13.88 0.68
CA VAL A 146 0.71 -14.13 -0.76
C VAL A 146 0.66 -12.78 -1.45
N PHE A 147 1.32 -12.65 -2.61
CA PHE A 147 1.33 -11.44 -3.41
C PHE A 147 0.76 -11.72 -4.80
N GLY A 148 -0.08 -10.80 -5.31
CA GLY A 148 -0.60 -10.87 -6.66
C GLY A 148 -0.98 -9.50 -7.21
N GLU A 149 -1.02 -9.39 -8.55
CA GLU A 149 -1.65 -8.26 -9.24
C GLU A 149 -3.12 -8.58 -9.48
N ILE A 150 -4.01 -7.62 -9.24
CA ILE A 150 -5.46 -7.81 -9.49
C ILE A 150 -5.72 -8.13 -10.97
N ILE A 151 -5.00 -7.43 -11.84
CA ILE A 151 -4.94 -7.70 -13.28
C ILE A 151 -3.47 -7.81 -13.64
N GLY A 152 -3.02 -9.01 -13.98
CA GLY A 152 -1.62 -9.33 -14.26
C GLY A 152 -1.08 -8.62 -15.53
N ASN A 153 0.21 -8.40 -15.56
CA ASN A 153 0.91 -7.76 -16.67
C ASN A 153 2.10 -8.63 -17.16
N PRO A 154 2.12 -9.13 -18.42
CA PRO A 154 1.25 -8.73 -19.55
C PRO A 154 0.05 -9.66 -19.79
N GLY A 155 -0.14 -10.74 -19.04
CA GLY A 155 -1.10 -11.80 -19.32
C GLY A 155 -2.57 -11.38 -19.19
N LEU A 156 -2.87 -10.31 -18.45
CA LEU A 156 -4.20 -9.81 -18.13
C LEU A 156 -5.08 -10.83 -17.37
N ASP A 157 -4.44 -11.76 -16.66
CA ASP A 157 -5.12 -12.66 -15.74
C ASP A 157 -5.76 -11.87 -14.61
N VAL A 158 -7.02 -12.17 -14.30
CA VAL A 158 -7.77 -11.47 -13.26
C VAL A 158 -7.94 -12.36 -12.03
N VAL A 159 -7.50 -11.87 -10.89
CA VAL A 159 -7.58 -12.60 -9.61
C VAL A 159 -8.98 -12.50 -9.01
N ASN A 160 -9.54 -13.62 -8.57
CA ASN A 160 -10.74 -13.65 -7.73
C ASN A 160 -10.35 -13.32 -6.28
N ILE A 161 -10.29 -12.00 -5.98
CA ILE A 161 -9.83 -11.50 -4.68
C ILE A 161 -10.60 -12.15 -3.53
N LYS A 162 -11.93 -12.21 -3.63
CA LYS A 162 -12.75 -12.72 -2.53
C LYS A 162 -12.43 -14.18 -2.19
N GLU A 163 -12.38 -15.05 -3.18
CA GLU A 163 -12.11 -16.47 -2.99
C GLU A 163 -10.73 -16.70 -2.39
N VAL A 164 -9.72 -16.00 -2.93
CA VAL A 164 -8.33 -16.11 -2.45
C VAL A 164 -8.19 -15.54 -1.05
N SER A 165 -8.78 -14.38 -0.78
CA SER A 165 -8.71 -13.76 0.56
C SER A 165 -9.42 -14.59 1.62
N ASP A 166 -10.61 -15.11 1.34
CA ASP A 166 -11.34 -15.96 2.28
C ASP A 166 -10.47 -17.18 2.68
N PHE A 167 -9.89 -17.86 1.69
CA PHE A 167 -9.01 -19.00 1.93
C PHE A 167 -7.76 -18.63 2.73
N LEU A 168 -7.09 -17.53 2.37
CA LEU A 168 -5.88 -17.09 3.05
C LEU A 168 -6.15 -16.62 4.48
N HIS A 169 -7.24 -15.91 4.72
CA HIS A 169 -7.63 -15.46 6.07
C HIS A 169 -7.94 -16.65 6.99
N GLU A 170 -8.58 -17.71 6.48
CA GLU A 170 -8.80 -18.95 7.24
C GLU A 170 -7.46 -19.61 7.65
N ASN A 171 -6.39 -19.39 6.89
CA ASN A 171 -5.06 -19.90 7.16
C ASN A 171 -4.13 -18.88 7.87
N GLY A 172 -4.64 -17.69 8.21
CA GLY A 172 -3.89 -16.64 8.92
C GLY A 172 -2.79 -16.00 8.08
N VAL A 173 -2.90 -16.03 6.75
CA VAL A 173 -1.92 -15.48 5.80
C VAL A 173 -2.50 -14.22 5.14
N PRO A 174 -1.82 -13.07 5.19
CA PRO A 174 -2.25 -11.86 4.51
C PRO A 174 -2.11 -11.99 2.99
N PHE A 175 -3.07 -11.41 2.26
CA PHE A 175 -3.02 -11.23 0.82
C PHE A 175 -2.63 -9.79 0.48
N ILE A 176 -1.48 -9.60 -0.16
CA ILE A 176 -0.99 -8.30 -0.64
C ILE A 176 -1.29 -8.20 -2.11
N VAL A 177 -2.03 -7.16 -2.51
CA VAL A 177 -2.44 -7.00 -3.91
C VAL A 177 -1.91 -5.69 -4.50
N ASP A 178 -1.36 -5.77 -5.70
CA ASP A 178 -1.10 -4.60 -6.54
C ASP A 178 -2.34 -4.31 -7.38
N ALA A 179 -2.93 -3.15 -7.16
CA ALA A 179 -4.12 -2.68 -7.86
C ALA A 179 -3.80 -1.62 -8.94
N THR A 180 -2.54 -1.51 -9.36
CA THR A 180 -2.08 -0.48 -10.31
C THR A 180 -2.92 -0.43 -11.57
N THR A 181 -3.16 -1.58 -12.21
CA THR A 181 -3.93 -1.67 -13.46
C THR A 181 -5.43 -1.44 -13.23
N ALA A 182 -5.98 -1.99 -12.16
CA ALA A 182 -7.41 -1.89 -11.85
C ALA A 182 -7.81 -0.53 -11.28
N THR A 183 -6.97 0.07 -10.45
CA THR A 183 -7.23 1.26 -9.65
C THR A 183 -8.45 1.14 -8.72
N PRO A 184 -8.60 1.97 -7.69
CA PRO A 184 -9.79 1.95 -6.82
C PRO A 184 -11.09 2.35 -7.53
N TYR A 185 -11.01 2.78 -8.80
CA TYR A 185 -12.18 3.08 -9.61
C TYR A 185 -12.88 1.81 -10.12
N LEU A 186 -12.12 0.83 -10.61
CA LEU A 186 -12.69 -0.42 -11.12
C LEU A 186 -13.02 -1.40 -10.01
N ILE A 187 -12.18 -1.45 -8.97
CA ILE A 187 -12.39 -2.34 -7.83
C ILE A 187 -11.83 -1.72 -6.54
N ASN A 188 -12.58 -1.84 -5.46
CA ASN A 188 -12.08 -1.59 -4.12
C ASN A 188 -11.56 -2.92 -3.56
N ALA A 189 -10.23 -3.09 -3.55
CA ALA A 189 -9.60 -4.35 -3.18
C ALA A 189 -9.92 -4.75 -1.72
N LEU A 190 -9.87 -3.78 -0.79
CA LEU A 190 -10.17 -4.02 0.63
C LEU A 190 -11.63 -4.39 0.90
N ALA A 191 -12.56 -3.94 0.05
CA ALA A 191 -13.97 -4.30 0.19
C ALA A 191 -14.29 -5.64 -0.51
N ALA A 192 -13.42 -6.08 -1.41
CA ALA A 192 -13.59 -7.33 -2.14
C ALA A 192 -13.06 -8.55 -1.35
N GLY A 193 -12.23 -8.35 -0.35
CA GLY A 193 -11.63 -9.37 0.50
C GLY A 193 -10.57 -8.78 1.39
#